data_5e2e6d9f401cb2fb930e60a48762bbc4
#
_entry.id   5e2e6d9f401cb2fb930e60a48762bbc4
#
_cell.length_a   1.000
_cell.length_b   1.000
_cell.length_c   1.000
_cell.angle_alpha   90.00
_cell.angle_beta   90.00
_cell.angle_gamma   90.00
#
_symmetry.space_group_name_H-M   'P 1'
#
loop_
_entity.id
_entity.type
_entity.pdbx_description
1 polymer ?
#
loop_
_entity_poly.entity_id
_entity_poly.type
_entity_poly.pdbx_seq_one_letter_code
_entity_poly.pdbx_strand_id
1 'polypeptide(L)'
;MTSSFSYPEEAYVLIGEVIKVHGLRGELKVACYSGQPGNIAHYRRLALIGKGETVPRGFALEGSRVKDKATIIRLRGLTDRDQADLLVGHGVLVLREDLPPLADNEFYW
;
A
#
# COMPACT_ATOMS: atom_id res chain seq x y z
N MET A 1 -0.10 18.36 8.21
CA MET A 1 1.00 18.04 7.31
C MET A 1 0.47 17.54 5.99
N THR A 2 0.99 18.06 4.92
CA THR A 2 0.54 17.65 3.60
C THR A 2 1.27 16.41 3.12
N SER A 3 0.54 15.52 2.49
CA SER A 3 1.11 14.36 1.85
C SER A 3 1.90 14.77 0.60
N SER A 4 2.96 14.02 0.30
CA SER A 4 3.69 14.21 -0.95
C SER A 4 2.92 13.71 -2.17
N PHE A 5 1.79 13.05 -1.93
CA PHE A 5 1.01 12.41 -2.98
C PHE A 5 -0.30 13.14 -3.18
N SER A 6 -0.75 13.17 -4.43
CA SER A 6 -2.02 13.77 -4.79
C SER A 6 -2.92 12.69 -5.36
N TYR A 7 -4.05 12.45 -4.71
CA TYR A 7 -4.97 11.36 -5.08
C TYR A 7 -6.39 11.74 -4.67
N PRO A 8 -7.41 11.05 -5.20
CA PRO A 8 -8.80 11.31 -4.80
C PRO A 8 -9.03 10.88 -3.37
N GLU A 9 -8.94 11.80 -2.42
CA GLU A 9 -9.03 11.48 -1.00
C GLU A 9 -10.42 11.04 -0.56
N GLU A 10 -11.43 11.35 -1.34
CA GLU A 10 -12.78 10.87 -1.07
C GLU A 10 -12.93 9.38 -1.35
N ALA A 11 -12.06 8.82 -2.18
CA ALA A 11 -12.13 7.41 -2.56
C ALA A 11 -11.03 6.56 -1.94
N TYR A 12 -9.91 7.16 -1.55
CA TYR A 12 -8.72 6.42 -1.12
C TYR A 12 -8.18 6.93 0.20
N VAL A 13 -7.47 6.04 0.89
CA VAL A 13 -6.71 6.39 2.10
C VAL A 13 -5.26 5.99 1.88
N LEU A 14 -4.34 6.89 2.17
CA LEU A 14 -2.91 6.62 2.09
C LEU A 14 -2.49 5.89 3.35
N ILE A 15 -1.97 4.66 3.21
CA ILE A 15 -1.61 3.83 4.35
C ILE A 15 -0.12 3.55 4.47
N GLY A 16 0.66 3.87 3.46
CA GLY A 16 2.08 3.59 3.51
C GLY A 16 2.81 4.04 2.28
N GLU A 17 4.06 3.64 2.21
CA GLU A 17 4.92 4.01 1.09
C GLU A 17 5.84 2.83 0.74
N VAL A 18 6.07 2.62 -0.55
CA VAL A 18 7.01 1.61 -1.02
C VAL A 18 8.41 2.14 -0.81
N ILE A 19 9.20 1.45 0.01
CA ILE A 19 10.53 1.93 0.38
C ILE A 19 11.65 1.27 -0.40
N LYS A 20 11.44 0.05 -0.86
CA LYS A 20 12.41 -0.62 -1.73
C LYS A 20 11.83 -1.88 -2.34
N VAL A 21 12.52 -2.42 -3.34
CA VAL A 21 12.22 -3.73 -3.89
C VAL A 21 12.80 -4.81 -2.98
N HIS A 22 12.09 -5.90 -2.81
CA HIS A 22 12.55 -7.04 -2.02
C HIS A 22 12.72 -8.26 -2.93
N GLY A 23 13.97 -8.69 -3.09
CA GLY A 23 14.28 -9.87 -3.89
C GLY A 23 14.17 -9.62 -5.39
N LEU A 24 14.19 -10.71 -6.16
CA LEU A 24 14.23 -10.65 -7.61
C LEU A 24 12.88 -10.82 -8.28
N ARG A 25 11.86 -11.19 -7.51
CA ARG A 25 10.54 -11.52 -8.06
C ARG A 25 9.58 -10.33 -8.07
N GLY A 26 10.08 -9.14 -7.76
CA GLY A 26 9.23 -7.97 -7.80
C GLY A 26 8.39 -7.73 -6.55
N GLU A 27 8.75 -8.35 -5.43
CA GLU A 27 8.09 -8.03 -4.17
C GLU A 27 8.52 -6.64 -3.71
N LEU A 28 7.62 -5.97 -2.99
CA LEU A 28 7.87 -4.61 -2.53
C LEU A 28 7.86 -4.56 -1.01
N LYS A 29 8.78 -3.80 -0.45
CA LYS A 29 8.79 -3.53 0.98
C LYS A 29 8.06 -2.22 1.22
N VAL A 30 7.05 -2.27 2.07
CA VAL A 30 6.17 -1.14 2.36
C VAL A 30 6.30 -0.74 3.82
N ALA A 31 6.51 0.54 4.06
CA ALA A 31 6.44 1.10 5.40
C ALA A 31 5.01 1.60 5.63
N CYS A 32 4.36 1.09 6.66
CA CYS A 32 2.99 1.47 6.98
C CYS A 32 2.99 2.65 7.95
N TYR A 33 2.22 3.67 7.64
CA TYR A 33 2.17 4.88 8.46
C TYR A 33 1.52 4.65 9.82
N SER A 34 0.64 3.67 9.91
CA SER A 34 -0.04 3.38 11.16
C SER A 34 0.86 2.68 12.19
N GLY A 35 2.03 2.22 11.77
CA GLY A 35 2.89 1.43 12.62
C GLY A 35 2.42 0.01 12.84
N GLN A 36 1.40 -0.43 12.11
CA GLN A 36 0.86 -1.78 12.20
C GLN A 36 0.98 -2.48 10.85
N PRO A 37 2.15 -2.99 10.53
CA PRO A 37 2.41 -3.51 9.18
C PRO A 37 1.52 -4.68 8.77
N GLY A 38 1.00 -5.44 9.72
CA GLY A 38 0.14 -6.55 9.40
C GLY A 38 -1.20 -6.16 8.81
N ASN A 39 -1.61 -4.90 8.95
CA ASN A 39 -2.92 -4.46 8.46
C ASN A 39 -3.08 -4.60 6.96
N ILE A 40 -2.00 -4.54 6.20
CA ILE A 40 -2.08 -4.67 4.74
C ILE A 40 -2.67 -6.03 4.35
N ALA A 41 -2.43 -7.06 5.15
CA ALA A 41 -2.91 -8.40 4.83
C ALA A 41 -4.44 -8.50 4.78
N HIS A 42 -5.14 -7.53 5.36
CA HIS A 42 -6.60 -7.54 5.37
C HIS A 42 -7.21 -7.08 4.04
N TYR A 43 -6.42 -6.54 3.14
CA TYR A 43 -6.92 -5.99 1.90
C TYR A 43 -6.66 -6.95 0.75
N ARG A 44 -7.59 -7.00 -0.19
CA ARG A 44 -7.45 -7.84 -1.38
C ARG A 44 -6.82 -7.10 -2.54
N ARG A 45 -6.82 -5.78 -2.45
CA ARG A 45 -6.30 -4.92 -3.50
C ARG A 45 -5.72 -3.66 -2.88
N LEU A 46 -4.73 -3.13 -3.56
CA LEU A 46 -4.09 -1.89 -3.18
C LEU A 46 -3.98 -1.02 -4.42
N ALA A 47 -3.74 0.26 -4.23
CA ALA A 47 -3.42 1.14 -5.34
C ALA A 47 -2.11 1.84 -5.02
N LEU A 48 -1.34 2.12 -6.05
CA LEU A 48 -0.07 2.82 -5.90
C LEU A 48 -0.13 4.12 -6.66
N ILE A 49 0.46 5.16 -6.08
CA ILE A 49 0.51 6.45 -6.73
C ILE A 49 1.90 7.05 -6.59
N GLY A 50 2.44 7.52 -7.70
CA GLY A 50 3.76 8.16 -7.71
C GLY A 50 3.65 9.64 -7.44
N LYS A 51 4.76 10.23 -7.05
CA LYS A 51 4.83 11.68 -6.88
C LYS A 51 4.59 12.33 -8.22
N GLY A 52 3.70 13.32 -8.25
CA GLY A 52 3.33 13.99 -9.49
C GLY A 52 2.23 13.31 -10.27
N GLU A 53 1.82 12.12 -9.86
CA GLU A 53 0.68 11.44 -10.47
C GLU A 53 -0.58 11.82 -9.74
N THR A 54 -1.72 11.71 -10.41
CA THR A 54 -3.02 12.01 -9.82
C THR A 54 -3.98 10.83 -9.91
N VAL A 55 -3.64 9.80 -10.69
CA VAL A 55 -4.49 8.63 -10.87
C VAL A 55 -3.78 7.42 -10.30
N PRO A 56 -4.32 6.82 -9.23
CA PRO A 56 -3.73 5.61 -8.66
C PRO A 56 -3.85 4.43 -9.60
N ARG A 57 -2.88 3.52 -9.52
CA ARG A 57 -2.91 2.26 -10.28
C ARG A 57 -3.28 1.14 -9.32
N GLY A 58 -4.35 0.42 -9.65
CA GLY A 58 -4.81 -0.69 -8.83
C GLY A 58 -4.06 -1.98 -9.09
N PHE A 59 -3.84 -2.74 -8.02
CA PHE A 59 -3.21 -4.06 -8.09
C PHE A 59 -3.93 -5.00 -7.14
N ALA A 60 -4.09 -6.25 -7.55
CA ALA A 60 -4.55 -7.28 -6.64
C ALA A 60 -3.39 -7.68 -5.73
N LEU A 61 -3.67 -7.82 -4.44
CA LEU A 61 -2.66 -8.25 -3.47
C LEU A 61 -2.65 -9.77 -3.43
N GLU A 62 -1.53 -10.37 -3.81
CA GLU A 62 -1.40 -11.83 -3.86
C GLU A 62 -0.79 -12.42 -2.62
N GLY A 63 -0.06 -11.63 -1.86
CA GLY A 63 0.51 -12.11 -0.62
C GLY A 63 1.18 -10.99 0.13
N SER A 64 1.33 -11.20 1.42
CA SER A 64 2.03 -10.23 2.28
C SER A 64 2.62 -10.95 3.48
N ARG A 65 3.70 -10.41 4.00
CA ARG A 65 4.29 -10.88 5.25
C ARG A 65 5.00 -9.72 5.93
N VAL A 66 5.03 -9.77 7.24
CA VAL A 66 5.70 -8.74 8.03
C VAL A 66 7.18 -9.11 8.18
N LYS A 67 8.05 -8.12 8.00
CA LYS A 67 9.48 -8.30 8.18
C LYS A 67 10.07 -6.98 8.65
N ASP A 68 10.75 -6.99 9.80
CA ASP A 68 11.47 -5.81 10.31
C ASP A 68 10.60 -4.55 10.37
N LYS A 69 9.40 -4.69 10.92
CA LYS A 69 8.45 -3.59 11.08
C LYS A 69 7.93 -3.02 9.76
N ALA A 70 8.13 -3.74 8.68
CA ALA A 70 7.57 -3.38 7.39
C ALA A 70 6.79 -4.56 6.85
N THR A 71 6.09 -4.36 5.76
CA THR A 71 5.35 -5.43 5.09
C THR A 71 5.95 -5.66 3.72
N ILE A 72 6.23 -6.92 3.42
CA ILE A 72 6.64 -7.33 2.08
C ILE A 72 5.36 -7.75 1.36
N ILE A 73 5.07 -7.12 0.24
CA ILE A 73 3.86 -7.43 -0.52
C ILE A 73 4.21 -7.97 -1.89
N ARG A 74 3.32 -8.83 -2.39
CA ARG A 74 3.40 -9.35 -3.75
C ARG A 74 2.12 -8.97 -4.46
N LEU A 75 2.27 -8.26 -5.58
CA LEU A 75 1.14 -7.77 -6.35
C LEU A 75 1.01 -8.57 -7.64
N ARG A 76 -0.24 -8.81 -8.05
CA ARG A 76 -0.51 -9.54 -9.27
C ARG A 76 0.05 -8.78 -10.47
N GLY A 77 0.73 -9.49 -11.35
CA GLY A 77 1.30 -8.89 -12.54
C GLY A 77 2.64 -8.24 -12.34
N LEU A 78 3.09 -8.12 -11.10
CA LEU A 78 4.39 -7.54 -10.79
C LEU A 78 5.33 -8.68 -10.44
N THR A 79 6.02 -9.20 -11.45
CA THR A 79 6.85 -10.41 -11.30
C THR A 79 8.32 -10.17 -11.54
N ASP A 80 8.70 -8.94 -11.85
CA ASP A 80 10.00 -8.57 -12.32
C ASP A 80 10.55 -7.44 -11.46
N ARG A 81 11.80 -7.59 -11.05
CA ARG A 81 12.46 -6.59 -10.22
C ARG A 81 12.50 -5.21 -10.91
N ASP A 82 12.71 -5.17 -12.21
CA ASP A 82 12.81 -3.89 -12.92
C ASP A 82 11.48 -3.14 -12.90
N GLN A 83 10.36 -3.86 -13.03
CA GLN A 83 9.04 -3.26 -12.91
C GLN A 83 8.80 -2.76 -11.49
N ALA A 84 9.19 -3.55 -10.50
CA ALA A 84 9.02 -3.19 -9.11
C ALA A 84 9.86 -1.97 -8.73
N ASP A 85 11.04 -1.86 -9.29
CA ASP A 85 11.95 -0.75 -9.00
C ASP A 85 11.33 0.59 -9.41
N LEU A 86 10.51 0.60 -10.43
CA LEU A 86 9.81 1.80 -10.87
C LEU A 86 8.78 2.27 -9.84
N LEU A 87 8.38 1.41 -8.94
CA LEU A 87 7.36 1.73 -7.95
C LEU A 87 7.94 2.16 -6.59
N VAL A 88 9.25 2.14 -6.45
CA VAL A 88 9.87 2.61 -5.21
C VAL A 88 9.56 4.09 -5.04
N GLY A 89 9.16 4.47 -3.83
CA GLY A 89 8.75 5.84 -3.55
C GLY A 89 7.28 6.12 -3.78
N HIS A 90 6.54 5.16 -4.35
CA HIS A 90 5.09 5.33 -4.53
C HIS A 90 4.36 5.25 -3.20
N GLY A 91 3.27 6.00 -3.08
CA GLY A 91 2.36 5.86 -1.95
C GLY A 91 1.47 4.64 -2.13
N VAL A 92 1.13 4.00 -1.02
CA VAL A 92 0.24 2.84 -1.01
C VAL A 92 -1.11 3.27 -0.50
N LEU A 93 -2.13 3.05 -1.32
CA LEU A 93 -3.50 3.48 -1.05
C LEU A 93 -4.41 2.27 -0.95
N VAL A 94 -5.46 2.41 -0.16
CA VAL A 94 -6.58 1.47 -0.17
C VAL A 94 -7.85 2.24 -0.43
N LEU A 95 -8.83 1.59 -1.03
CA LEU A 95 -10.14 2.20 -1.22
C LEU A 95 -10.83 2.34 0.12
N ARG A 96 -11.49 3.48 0.33
CA ARG A 96 -12.25 3.69 1.57
C ARG A 96 -13.32 2.63 1.74
N GLU A 97 -13.91 2.17 0.65
CA GLU A 97 -14.92 1.12 0.73
C GLU A 97 -14.36 -0.22 1.17
N ASP A 98 -13.04 -0.41 1.08
CA ASP A 98 -12.39 -1.64 1.52
C ASP A 98 -11.96 -1.57 2.98
N LEU A 99 -12.08 -0.42 3.62
CA LEU A 99 -11.73 -0.31 5.04
C LEU A 99 -12.66 -1.19 5.86
N PRO A 100 -12.12 -1.85 6.92
CA PRO A 100 -12.98 -2.67 7.74
C PRO A 100 -14.04 -1.80 8.40
N PRO A 101 -15.29 -2.29 8.50
CA PRO A 101 -16.32 -1.51 9.15
C PRO A 101 -15.97 -1.34 10.62
N LEU A 102 -16.39 -0.21 11.19
CA LEU A 102 -16.25 0.00 12.61
C LEU A 102 -17.15 -0.98 13.35
N ALA A 103 -16.58 -1.72 14.29
CA ALA A 103 -17.42 -2.52 15.17
C ALA A 103 -18.17 -1.58 16.09
N ASP A 104 -19.30 -2.04 16.62
CA ASP A 104 -20.13 -1.20 17.45
C ASP A 104 -19.40 -0.65 18.66
N ASN A 105 -18.39 -1.33 19.12
CA ASN A 105 -17.61 -0.92 20.28
C ASN A 105 -16.27 -0.30 19.88
N GLU A 106 -16.07 -0.02 18.62
CA GLU A 106 -14.83 0.58 18.16
C GLU A 106 -15.04 2.05 17.93
N PHE A 107 -14.83 2.80 18.95
CA PHE A 107 -14.93 4.24 18.88
C PHE A 107 -13.54 4.82 18.92
N TYR A 108 -13.38 5.93 18.24
CA TYR A 108 -12.08 6.57 18.09
C TYR A 108 -11.98 7.84 18.92
N TRP A 109 -12.76 7.92 19.95
CA TRP A 109 -12.67 9.01 20.91
C TRP A 109 -12.51 8.52 22.32
#